data_b62e2586c33fb55613b71bd0c66b7b56
#
_entry.id   b62e2586c33fb55613b71bd0c66b7b56
#
_cell.length_a   1.000
_cell.length_b   1.000
_cell.length_c   1.000
_cell.angle_alpha   90.00
_cell.angle_beta   90.00
_cell.angle_gamma   90.00
#
_symmetry.space_group_name_H-M   'P 1'
#
loop_
_entity.id
_entity.type
_entity.pdbx_description
1 polymer ?
#
loop_
_entity_poly.entity_id
_entity_poly.type
_entity_poly.pdbx_seq_one_letter_code
_entity_poly.pdbx_strand_id
1 'polypeptide(L)' 'MITLNDIRYTGRGFEAAVVLPTHQGPFHFNCRVDGPSSLDPSHVKHALLGHAVRQRTR' A
#
# COMPACT_ATOMS: atom_id res chain seq x y z
N MET A 1 7.19 -4.22 11.09
CA MET A 1 6.81 -4.82 9.80
C MET A 1 5.66 -4.06 9.19
N ILE A 2 5.73 -3.77 7.90
CA ILE A 2 4.67 -3.04 7.21
C ILE A 2 3.50 -3.98 6.95
N THR A 3 2.29 -3.54 7.26
CA THR A 3 1.08 -4.30 7.05
C THR A 3 0.17 -3.58 6.07
N LEU A 4 -0.39 -4.32 5.12
CA LEU A 4 -1.38 -3.79 4.19
C LEU A 4 -2.74 -4.34 4.56
N ASN A 5 -3.72 -3.46 4.68
CA ASN A 5 -5.09 -3.83 4.99
C ASN A 5 -6.05 -3.24 3.96
N ASP A 6 -7.17 -3.93 3.77
CA ASP A 6 -8.26 -3.42 2.93
C ASP A 6 -7.82 -3.06 1.52
N ILE A 7 -7.05 -3.96 0.90
CA ILE A 7 -6.68 -3.78 -0.51
C ILE A 7 -7.93 -3.90 -1.35
N ARG A 8 -8.22 -2.88 -2.14
CA ARG A 8 -9.44 -2.88 -2.96
C ARG A 8 -9.21 -2.13 -4.26
N TYR A 9 -10.03 -2.43 -5.25
CA TYR A 9 -9.98 -1.79 -6.55
C TYR A 9 -10.98 -0.63 -6.60
N THR A 10 -10.54 0.53 -7.08
CA THR A 10 -11.33 1.76 -7.05
C THR A 10 -11.83 2.21 -8.42
N GLY A 11 -11.67 1.37 -9.44
CA GLY A 11 -12.04 1.74 -10.81
C GLY A 11 -10.88 2.30 -11.60
N ARG A 12 -9.87 2.85 -10.94
CA ARG A 12 -8.67 3.34 -11.60
C ARG A 12 -7.44 2.56 -11.21
N GLY A 13 -7.46 1.97 -10.04
CA GLY A 13 -6.31 1.27 -9.53
C GLY A 13 -6.64 0.65 -8.19
N PHE A 14 -5.61 0.27 -7.46
CA PHE A 14 -5.76 -0.39 -6.17
C PHE A 14 -5.37 0.56 -5.05
N GLU A 15 -6.12 0.49 -3.96
CA GLU A 15 -5.82 1.24 -2.74
C GLU A 15 -5.68 0.28 -1.58
N ALA A 16 -4.83 0.64 -0.63
CA ALA A 16 -4.69 -0.12 0.60
C ALA A 16 -4.37 0.80 1.76
N ALA A 17 -4.89 0.45 2.93
CA ALA A 17 -4.49 1.09 4.17
C ALA A 17 -3.19 0.44 4.63
N VAL A 18 -2.20 1.25 4.94
CA VAL A 18 -0.87 0.78 5.34
C VAL A 18 -0.63 1.14 6.79
N VAL A 19 -0.13 0.18 7.55
CA VAL A 19 0.28 0.41 8.93
C VAL A 19 1.77 0.15 9.02
N LEU A 20 2.51 1.16 9.43
CA LEU A 20 3.95 1.11 9.54
C LEU A 20 4.34 1.30 11.01
N PRO A 21 4.91 0.29 11.66
CA PRO A 21 5.34 0.44 13.06
C PRO A 21 6.54 1.37 13.14
N THR A 22 6.50 2.29 14.09
CA THR A 22 7.59 3.23 14.34
C THR A 22 7.86 3.30 15.84
N HIS A 23 8.94 3.97 16.21
CA HIS A 23 9.28 4.18 17.62
C HIS A 23 8.19 4.94 18.37
N GLN A 24 7.43 5.73 17.67
CA GLN A 24 6.38 6.56 18.26
C GLN A 24 5.01 5.90 18.16
N GLY A 25 4.96 4.66 17.72
CA GLY A 25 3.72 3.92 17.55
C GLY A 25 3.41 3.67 16.08
N PRO A 26 2.25 3.08 15.80
CA PRO A 26 1.89 2.77 14.41
C PRO A 26 1.58 4.04 13.62
N PHE A 27 2.10 4.10 12.41
CA PHE A 27 1.83 5.18 11.48
C PHE A 27 0.88 4.65 10.40
N HIS A 28 -0.28 5.29 10.23
CA HIS A 28 -1.32 4.86 9.30
C HIS A 28 -1.36 5.80 8.11
N PHE A 29 -1.38 5.24 6.91
CA PHE A 29 -1.57 6.04 5.70
C PHE A 29 -2.12 5.16 4.58
N ASN A 30 -2.56 5.80 3.49
CA ASN A 30 -3.11 5.10 2.35
C ASN A 30 -2.13 5.16 1.19
N CYS A 31 -2.00 4.05 0.48
CA CYS A 31 -1.22 3.97 -0.75
C CYS A 31 -2.13 3.60 -1.90
N ARG A 32 -1.75 4.02 -3.10
CA ARG A 32 -2.51 3.72 -4.30
C ARG A 32 -1.57 3.37 -5.45
N VAL A 33 -1.99 2.38 -6.24
CA VAL A 33 -1.29 1.96 -7.44
C VAL A 33 -2.29 1.95 -8.59
N ASP A 34 -2.03 2.72 -9.62
CA ASP A 34 -2.90 2.76 -10.79
C ASP A 34 -2.69 1.52 -11.65
N GLY A 35 -3.78 1.02 -12.20
CA GLY A 35 -3.72 -0.13 -13.10
C GLY A 35 -5.06 -0.81 -13.23
N PRO A 36 -5.16 -1.78 -14.15
CA PRO A 36 -6.41 -2.52 -14.37
C PRO A 36 -6.68 -3.52 -13.26
N SER A 37 -7.95 -3.88 -13.10
CA SER A 37 -8.35 -4.83 -12.07
C SER A 37 -7.79 -6.23 -12.31
N SER A 38 -7.27 -6.49 -13.51
CA SER A 38 -6.71 -7.78 -13.86
C SER A 38 -5.26 -7.98 -13.39
N LEU A 39 -4.68 -6.98 -12.74
CA LEU A 39 -3.33 -7.12 -12.21
C LEU A 39 -3.25 -8.25 -11.18
N ASP A 40 -2.12 -8.96 -11.21
CA ASP A 40 -1.85 -10.00 -10.25
C ASP A 40 -1.83 -9.42 -8.83
N PRO A 41 -2.57 -9.98 -7.89
CA PRO A 41 -2.57 -9.48 -6.51
C PRO A 41 -1.19 -9.40 -5.88
N SER A 42 -0.32 -10.37 -6.16
CA SER A 42 1.04 -10.33 -5.64
C SER A 42 1.81 -9.12 -6.15
N HIS A 43 1.63 -8.81 -7.43
CA HIS A 43 2.27 -7.67 -8.05
C HIS A 43 1.78 -6.36 -7.43
N VAL A 44 0.48 -6.26 -7.20
CA VAL A 44 -0.13 -5.09 -6.59
C VAL A 44 0.42 -4.89 -5.17
N LYS A 45 0.51 -5.96 -4.41
CA LYS A 45 1.03 -5.90 -3.05
C LYS A 45 2.47 -5.39 -3.04
N HIS A 46 3.30 -5.89 -3.93
CA HIS A 46 4.70 -5.45 -4.04
C HIS A 46 4.78 -3.97 -4.39
N ALA A 47 3.95 -3.52 -5.32
CA ALA A 47 3.94 -2.13 -5.72
C ALA A 47 3.51 -1.22 -4.57
N LEU A 48 2.49 -1.62 -3.83
CA LEU A 48 2.01 -0.84 -2.68
C LEU A 48 3.07 -0.76 -1.60
N LEU A 49 3.75 -1.87 -1.32
CA LEU A 49 4.83 -1.88 -0.34
C LEU A 49 5.98 -0.98 -0.77
N GLY A 50 6.30 -0.96 -2.06
CA GLY A 50 7.33 -0.07 -2.59
C GLY A 50 6.98 1.38 -2.38
N HIS A 51 5.73 1.77 -2.63
CA HIS A 51 5.27 3.13 -2.39
C HIS A 51 5.35 3.48 -0.90
N ALA A 52 4.96 2.56 -0.05
CA ALA A 52 5.01 2.80 1.40
C ALA A 52 6.43 3.05 1.88
N VAL A 53 7.38 2.25 1.39
CA VAL A 53 8.78 2.41 1.77
C VAL A 53 9.31 3.76 1.31
N ARG A 54 8.97 4.18 0.10
CA ARG A 54 9.41 5.49 -0.42
C ARG A 54 8.87 6.63 0.41
N GLN A 55 7.60 6.56 0.79
CA GLN A 55 7.00 7.60 1.62
C GLN A 55 7.66 7.65 3.00
N ARG A 56 8.03 6.49 3.52
CA ARG A 56 8.64 6.41 4.85
C ARG A 56 10.04 7.00 4.89
N THR A 57 10.79 6.85 3.81
CA THR A 57 12.20 7.26 3.79
C THR A 57 12.42 8.72 3.44
N ARG A 58 11.38 9.45 3.18
CA ARG A 58 11.49 10.87 2.81
C ARG A 58 11.77 11.78 3.99
#